data_abc9ec3f7751b3e9ff3124b38eac7af6
#
_entry.id   abc9ec3f7751b3e9ff3124b38eac7af6
#
_cell.length_a   1.000
_cell.length_b   1.000
_cell.length_c   1.000
_cell.angle_alpha   90.00
_cell.angle_beta   90.00
_cell.angle_gamma   90.00
#
_symmetry.space_group_name_H-M   'P 1'
#
loop_
_entity.id
_entity.type
_entity.pdbx_description
1 polymer ?
#
loop_
_entity_poly.entity_id
_entity_poly.type
_entity_poly.pdbx_seq_one_letter_code
_entity_poly.pdbx_strand_id
1 'polypeptide(L)' 'MSKAGYSEEQLSEMREDAFVNIKEACMRLQERTRCSNEVVIKMLNEVSQFYITQAEKNNI' A
#
# COMPACT_ATOMS: atom_id res chain seq x y z
N MET A 1 2.40 23.47 3.53
CA MET A 1 3.02 22.95 4.68
C MET A 1 2.37 21.66 5.14
N SER A 2 3.14 20.87 5.75
CA SER A 2 2.65 19.58 6.14
C SER A 2 1.76 19.69 7.36
N LYS A 3 0.59 19.11 7.25
CA LYS A 3 -0.31 19.10 8.37
C LYS A 3 0.04 18.04 9.37
N ALA A 4 0.70 16.99 8.90
CA ALA A 4 0.97 15.86 9.76
C ALA A 4 2.10 16.15 10.75
N GLY A 5 2.95 17.10 10.44
CA GLY A 5 4.04 17.42 11.33
C GLY A 5 5.17 16.42 11.31
N TYR A 6 5.24 15.58 10.29
CA TYR A 6 6.32 14.61 10.18
C TYR A 6 7.39 15.13 9.23
N SER A 7 8.63 14.85 9.54
CA SER A 7 9.73 15.14 8.63
C SER A 7 9.73 14.15 7.49
N GLU A 8 10.51 14.47 6.46
CA GLU A 8 10.64 13.54 5.33
C GLU A 8 11.27 12.23 5.77
N GLU A 9 12.19 12.33 6.71
CA GLU A 9 12.83 11.14 7.22
C GLU A 9 11.83 10.24 7.94
N GLN A 10 10.98 10.83 8.76
CA GLN A 10 9.96 10.09 9.46
C GLN A 10 8.97 9.48 8.50
N LEU A 11 8.58 10.24 7.48
CA LEU A 11 7.66 9.72 6.48
C LEU A 11 8.25 8.54 5.74
N SER A 12 9.54 8.62 5.41
CA SER A 12 10.21 7.52 4.73
C SER A 12 10.20 6.25 5.57
N GLU A 13 10.45 6.39 6.87
CA GLU A 13 10.43 5.25 7.75
C GLU A 13 9.04 4.64 7.87
N MET A 14 8.04 5.49 7.95
CA MET A 14 6.67 5.01 8.05
C MET A 14 6.23 4.32 6.76
N ARG A 15 6.69 4.82 5.62
CA ARG A 15 6.42 4.16 4.34
C ARG A 15 7.04 2.78 4.29
N GLU A 16 8.25 2.65 4.82
CA GLU A 16 8.91 1.37 4.83
C GLU A 16 8.19 0.38 5.74
N ASP A 17 7.72 0.86 6.88
CA ASP A 17 6.93 0.02 7.76
C ASP A 17 5.66 -0.47 7.06
N ALA A 18 5.00 0.42 6.34
CA ALA A 18 3.80 0.04 5.61
C ALA A 18 4.12 -0.97 4.53
N PHE A 19 5.24 -0.77 3.83
CA PHE A 19 5.66 -1.71 2.79
C PHE A 19 5.85 -3.10 3.38
N VAL A 20 6.55 -3.18 4.51
CA VAL A 20 6.79 -4.49 5.13
C VAL A 20 5.48 -5.13 5.57
N ASN A 21 4.60 -4.35 6.17
CA ASN A 21 3.31 -4.87 6.61
C ASN A 21 2.49 -5.40 5.45
N ILE A 22 2.48 -4.68 4.35
CA ILE A 22 1.73 -5.11 3.17
C ILE A 22 2.34 -6.38 2.60
N LYS A 23 3.65 -6.42 2.52
CA LYS A 23 4.34 -7.60 1.99
C LYS A 23 4.03 -8.82 2.83
N GLU A 24 4.08 -8.67 4.16
CA GLU A 24 3.82 -9.80 5.03
C GLU A 24 2.37 -10.25 4.97
N ALA A 25 1.45 -9.30 4.82
CA ALA A 25 0.04 -9.66 4.67
C ALA A 25 -0.16 -10.47 3.39
N CYS A 26 0.52 -10.08 2.31
CA CYS A 26 0.43 -10.83 1.06
C CYS A 26 1.04 -12.23 1.22
N MET A 27 2.14 -12.31 1.94
CA MET A 27 2.76 -13.61 2.16
C MET A 27 1.82 -14.54 2.93
N ARG A 28 1.14 -14.00 3.94
CA ARG A 28 0.18 -14.81 4.70
C ARG A 28 -0.98 -15.26 3.82
N LEU A 29 -1.44 -14.39 2.95
CA LEU A 29 -2.49 -14.76 2.03
C LEU A 29 -2.06 -15.94 1.16
N GLN A 30 -0.86 -15.87 0.64
CA GLN A 30 -0.36 -16.95 -0.22
C GLN A 30 -0.16 -18.24 0.55
N GLU A 31 0.29 -18.13 1.80
CA GLU A 31 0.47 -19.32 2.62
C GLU A 31 -0.86 -20.02 2.88
N ARG A 32 -1.89 -19.24 3.09
CA ARG A 32 -3.18 -19.82 3.43
C ARG A 32 -3.93 -20.34 2.22
N THR A 33 -3.84 -19.65 1.11
CA THR A 33 -4.65 -19.97 -0.05
C THR A 33 -3.86 -20.59 -1.18
N ARG A 34 -2.52 -20.54 -1.12
CA ARG A 34 -1.65 -21.01 -2.18
C ARG A 34 -1.88 -20.28 -3.49
N CYS A 35 -2.36 -19.03 -3.42
CA CYS A 35 -2.60 -18.29 -4.63
C CYS A 35 -1.28 -17.87 -5.26
N SER A 36 -1.34 -17.60 -6.57
CA SER A 36 -0.17 -17.25 -7.34
C SER A 36 0.23 -15.80 -7.10
N ASN A 37 1.43 -15.49 -7.54
CA ASN A 37 1.88 -14.10 -7.51
C ASN A 37 0.98 -13.20 -8.33
N GLU A 38 0.41 -13.72 -9.40
CA GLU A 38 -0.47 -12.92 -10.24
C GLU A 38 -1.71 -12.47 -9.48
N VAL A 39 -2.23 -13.32 -8.61
CA VAL A 39 -3.36 -12.94 -7.79
C VAL A 39 -2.99 -11.78 -6.87
N VAL A 40 -1.81 -11.86 -6.27
CA VAL A 40 -1.34 -10.80 -5.40
C VAL A 40 -1.14 -9.50 -6.18
N ILE A 41 -0.53 -9.61 -7.36
CA ILE A 41 -0.29 -8.42 -8.18
C ILE A 41 -1.61 -7.76 -8.55
N LYS A 42 -2.59 -8.55 -8.93
CA LYS A 42 -3.89 -7.99 -9.29
C LYS A 42 -4.53 -7.30 -8.10
N MET A 43 -4.44 -7.92 -6.94
CA MET A 43 -4.99 -7.31 -5.73
C MET A 43 -4.30 -5.98 -5.42
N LEU A 44 -2.98 -5.95 -5.53
CA LEU A 44 -2.24 -4.72 -5.26
C LEU A 44 -2.59 -3.63 -6.27
N ASN A 45 -2.83 -4.02 -7.51
CA ASN A 45 -3.27 -3.07 -8.51
C ASN A 45 -4.63 -2.48 -8.15
N GLU A 46 -5.51 -3.29 -7.58
CA GLU A 46 -6.81 -2.80 -7.15
C GLU A 46 -6.67 -1.82 -6.00
N VAL A 47 -5.76 -2.10 -5.08
CA VAL A 47 -5.51 -1.15 -4.00
C VAL A 47 -4.96 0.16 -4.57
N SER A 48 -4.03 0.04 -5.51
CA SER A 48 -3.49 1.22 -6.16
C SER A 48 -4.58 2.03 -6.84
N GLN A 49 -5.49 1.35 -7.53
CA GLN A 49 -6.56 2.01 -8.23
C GLN A 49 -7.49 2.74 -7.27
N PHE A 50 -7.70 2.17 -6.10
CA PHE A 50 -8.50 2.82 -5.08
C PHE A 50 -7.93 4.21 -4.76
N TYR A 51 -6.62 4.29 -4.59
CA TYR A 51 -6.00 5.56 -4.24
C TYR A 51 -5.92 6.52 -5.41
N ILE A 52 -5.77 5.99 -6.61
CA ILE A 52 -5.82 6.84 -7.79
C ILE A 52 -7.18 7.51 -7.89
N THR A 53 -8.24 6.75 -7.66
CA THR A 53 -9.60 7.29 -7.69
C THR A 53 -9.80 8.33 -6.59
N GLN A 54 -9.25 8.07 -5.41
CA GLN A 54 -9.33 9.04 -4.33
C GLN A 54 -8.65 10.35 -4.70
N ALA A 55 -7.48 10.23 -5.32
CA ALA A 55 -6.75 11.42 -5.72
C ALA A 55 -7.53 12.24 -6.74
N GLU A 56 -8.18 11.56 -7.68
CA GLU A 56 -8.98 12.26 -8.68
C GLU A 56 -10.16 12.97 -8.06
N LYS A 57 -10.78 12.32 -7.09
CA LYS A 57 -11.93 12.94 -6.42
C LYS A 57 -11.53 14.16 -5.60
N ASN A 58 -10.36 14.09 -4.99
CA ASN A 58 -9.90 15.14 -4.11
C ASN A 58 -9.13 16.22 -4.83
N ASN A 59 -8.86 16.01 -6.09
CA ASN A 59 -8.08 16.94 -6.87
C ASN A 59 -8.99 17.97 -7.49
N ILE A 60 -9.19 19.04 -6.78
CA ILE A 60 -10.09 20.06 -7.25
C ILE A 60 -9.36 21.27 -7.78
#